data_75fe0b47ecc299f46b66b51720c26319
#
_entry.id   75fe0b47ecc299f46b66b51720c26319
#
_cell.length_a   1.000
_cell.length_b   1.000
_cell.length_c   1.000
_cell.angle_alpha   90.00
_cell.angle_beta   90.00
_cell.angle_gamma   90.00
#
_symmetry.space_group_name_H-M   'P 1'
#
loop_
_entity.id
_entity.type
_entity.pdbx_description
1 polymer ?
#
loop_
_entity_poly.entity_id
_entity_poly.type
_entity_poly.pdbx_seq_one_letter_code
_entity_poly.pdbx_strand_id
1 'polypeptide(L)'
;EIDLILPLLDKKRKVSQIHYGGGTPTFLPALELKELNAHVSDTFELIENPEKAIECHPGWMTGQDWEKLATAGFNRFSIGIQDFNKQVLQTVHRQAPLLQPEEIVTILRSCGVRINMDFLYGLPHQTEASFAETIEKAVSLKPDRLVTFSYAHVPWAFPRQKVLEKTGLPSGDEKSRMFEAARKILCEADYQPIGLDHFVRKDDELYTALLNGQLHRNFQGYCTRRTTGQVYAFGVTGISQLGTAYAQNTKDIME
;
A
#
# COMPACT_ATOMS: atom_id res chain seq x y z
N GLU A 1 13.82 18.18 -8.21
CA GLU A 1 13.55 18.24 -6.76
C GLU A 1 14.63 17.47 -5.97
N ILE A 2 14.97 16.24 -6.34
CA ILE A 2 16.02 15.45 -5.67
C ILE A 2 17.34 16.23 -5.64
N ASP A 3 17.77 16.80 -6.76
CA ASP A 3 19.04 17.56 -6.88
C ASP A 3 19.09 18.81 -5.98
N LEU A 4 17.93 19.42 -5.71
CA LEU A 4 17.81 20.58 -4.82
C LEU A 4 17.96 20.19 -3.34
N ILE A 5 17.48 19.04 -2.96
CA ILE A 5 17.46 18.59 -1.56
C ILE A 5 18.73 17.80 -1.20
N LEU A 6 19.31 17.07 -2.14
CA LEU A 6 20.46 16.21 -1.93
C LEU A 6 21.66 16.92 -1.22
N PRO A 7 22.01 18.18 -1.54
CA PRO A 7 23.08 18.88 -0.85
C PRO A 7 22.79 19.20 0.63
N LEU A 8 21.50 19.18 1.02
CA LEU A 8 21.04 19.50 2.37
C LEU A 8 20.94 18.23 3.25
N LEU A 9 21.01 17.05 2.64
CA LEU A 9 20.93 15.78 3.36
C LEU A 9 22.30 15.37 3.92
N ASP A 10 22.26 14.71 5.06
CA ASP A 10 23.44 14.08 5.63
C ASP A 10 23.87 12.87 4.77
N LYS A 11 24.97 13.02 4.05
CA LYS A 11 25.51 12.00 3.16
C LYS A 11 25.91 10.68 3.84
N LYS A 12 26.02 10.66 5.18
CA LYS A 12 26.32 9.46 5.95
C LYS A 12 25.08 8.60 6.22
N ARG A 13 23.90 9.09 5.92
CA ARG A 13 22.65 8.38 6.15
C ARG A 13 22.35 7.43 5.03
N LYS A 14 22.15 6.16 5.37
CA LYS A 14 21.72 5.13 4.44
C LYS A 14 20.21 5.04 4.38
N VAL A 15 19.68 4.78 3.20
CA VAL A 15 18.25 4.58 2.96
C VAL A 15 17.92 3.10 3.08
N SER A 16 16.98 2.77 3.94
CA SER A 16 16.50 1.40 4.17
C SER A 16 15.26 1.05 3.36
N GLN A 17 14.52 2.06 2.92
CA GLN A 17 13.23 1.86 2.26
C GLN A 17 12.98 2.99 1.25
N ILE A 18 12.54 2.61 0.06
CA ILE A 18 12.03 3.52 -0.97
C ILE A 18 10.58 3.11 -1.23
N HIS A 19 9.67 4.07 -1.18
CA HIS A 19 8.25 3.84 -1.40
C HIS A 19 7.72 4.74 -2.50
N TYR A 20 7.12 4.14 -3.50
CA TYR A 20 6.42 4.82 -4.59
C TYR A 20 4.93 4.73 -4.33
N GLY A 21 4.33 5.84 -3.95
CA GLY A 21 2.93 5.93 -3.56
C GLY A 21 2.29 7.24 -3.98
N GLY A 22 1.16 7.56 -3.37
CA GLY A 22 0.39 8.78 -3.65
C GLY A 22 -0.86 8.49 -4.46
N GLY A 23 -1.04 9.12 -5.62
CA GLY A 23 -2.22 8.88 -6.46
C GLY A 23 -2.28 7.45 -6.99
N THR A 24 -1.57 7.18 -8.05
CA THR A 24 -1.39 5.82 -8.58
C THR A 24 -0.08 5.77 -9.37
N PRO A 25 1.01 5.29 -8.79
CA PRO A 25 2.30 5.25 -9.46
C PRO A 25 2.27 4.51 -10.80
N THR A 26 1.52 3.41 -10.87
CA THR A 26 1.37 2.61 -12.10
C THR A 26 0.50 3.27 -13.19
N PHE A 27 0.14 4.54 -13.02
CA PHE A 27 -0.35 5.38 -14.10
C PHE A 27 0.79 5.75 -15.07
N LEU A 28 2.02 5.80 -14.56
CA LEU A 28 3.21 5.97 -15.38
C LEU A 28 3.59 4.64 -16.06
N PRO A 29 4.14 4.70 -17.27
CA PRO A 29 4.68 3.54 -17.97
C PRO A 29 5.76 2.83 -17.13
N ALA A 30 5.80 1.50 -17.20
CA ALA A 30 6.77 0.71 -16.44
C ALA A 30 8.23 1.08 -16.73
N LEU A 31 8.53 1.56 -17.95
CA LEU A 31 9.88 2.02 -18.31
C LEU A 31 10.27 3.28 -17.54
N GLU A 32 9.39 4.26 -17.43
CA GLU A 32 9.64 5.50 -16.68
C GLU A 32 9.82 5.21 -15.19
N LEU A 33 9.01 4.31 -14.63
CA LEU A 33 9.16 3.86 -13.25
C LEU A 33 10.48 3.13 -13.02
N LYS A 34 10.96 2.36 -13.99
CA LYS A 34 12.27 1.71 -13.95
C LYS A 34 13.39 2.74 -13.93
N GLU A 35 13.35 3.72 -14.81
CA GLU A 35 14.34 4.79 -14.89
C GLU A 35 14.36 5.63 -13.60
N LEU A 36 13.19 5.99 -13.08
CA LEU A 36 13.08 6.69 -11.80
C LEU A 36 13.66 5.86 -10.65
N ASN A 37 13.32 4.56 -10.57
CA ASN A 37 13.85 3.68 -9.53
C ASN A 37 15.36 3.51 -9.61
N ALA A 38 15.92 3.44 -10.81
CA ALA A 38 17.37 3.41 -11.03
C ALA A 38 18.01 4.72 -10.57
N HIS A 39 17.49 5.87 -11.02
CA HIS A 39 17.98 7.19 -10.62
C HIS A 39 18.01 7.39 -9.10
N VAL A 40 16.91 7.08 -8.42
CA VAL A 40 16.82 7.18 -6.95
C VAL A 40 17.83 6.24 -6.29
N SER A 41 17.96 5.00 -6.80
CA SER A 41 18.87 4.01 -6.24
C SER A 41 20.34 4.38 -6.42
N ASP A 42 20.69 5.06 -7.50
CA ASP A 42 22.05 5.52 -7.78
C ASP A 42 22.40 6.82 -7.02
N THR A 43 21.38 7.59 -6.68
CA THR A 43 21.55 8.88 -5.99
C THR A 43 21.77 8.72 -4.48
N PHE A 44 21.10 7.75 -3.85
CA PHE A 44 21.16 7.55 -2.41
C PHE A 44 21.95 6.32 -2.02
N GLU A 45 22.73 6.41 -0.93
CA GLU A 45 23.39 5.23 -0.35
C GLU A 45 22.34 4.33 0.32
N LEU A 46 22.13 3.16 -0.25
CA LEU A 46 21.17 2.18 0.27
C LEU A 46 21.85 1.23 1.26
N ILE A 47 21.08 0.73 2.24
CA ILE A 47 21.54 -0.41 3.06
C ILE A 47 21.59 -1.68 2.21
N GLU A 48 22.18 -2.74 2.75
CA GLU A 48 22.03 -4.08 2.19
C GLU A 48 20.56 -4.52 2.24
N ASN A 49 20.03 -5.02 1.12
CA ASN A 49 18.63 -5.46 0.97
C ASN A 49 17.58 -4.39 1.35
N PRO A 50 17.58 -3.22 0.69
CA PRO A 50 16.57 -2.19 0.94
C PRO A 50 15.19 -2.64 0.46
N GLU A 51 14.12 -2.26 1.14
CA GLU A 51 12.79 -2.42 0.60
C GLU A 51 12.52 -1.35 -0.47
N LYS A 52 12.09 -1.77 -1.67
CA LYS A 52 11.65 -0.90 -2.75
C LYS A 52 10.21 -1.24 -3.09
N ALA A 53 9.29 -0.51 -2.48
CA ALA A 53 7.85 -0.76 -2.55
C ALA A 53 7.17 0.13 -3.58
N ILE A 54 6.18 -0.40 -4.28
CA ILE A 54 5.34 0.34 -5.22
C ILE A 54 3.86 0.03 -5.02
N GLU A 55 3.03 1.07 -4.98
CA GLU A 55 1.58 0.96 -4.99
C GLU A 55 1.06 0.75 -6.41
N CYS A 56 0.19 -0.24 -6.58
CA CYS A 56 -0.30 -0.67 -7.89
C CYS A 56 -1.83 -0.67 -7.96
N HIS A 57 -2.36 -0.12 -9.06
CA HIS A 57 -3.76 -0.29 -9.41
C HIS A 57 -3.89 -1.40 -10.46
N PRO A 58 -4.55 -2.52 -10.15
CA PRO A 58 -4.55 -3.68 -11.04
C PRO A 58 -5.49 -3.55 -12.26
N GLY A 59 -6.30 -2.48 -12.34
CA GLY A 59 -7.38 -2.35 -13.32
C GLY A 59 -6.93 -2.14 -14.77
N TRP A 60 -5.66 -1.76 -15.01
CA TRP A 60 -5.14 -1.52 -16.36
C TRP A 60 -3.79 -2.15 -16.64
N MET A 61 -3.22 -2.88 -15.69
CA MET A 61 -1.93 -3.54 -15.85
C MET A 61 -2.06 -4.88 -16.54
N THR A 62 -1.34 -5.06 -17.63
CA THR A 62 -1.19 -6.35 -18.32
C THR A 62 -0.19 -7.24 -17.64
N GLY A 63 -0.12 -8.53 -18.00
CA GLY A 63 0.89 -9.45 -17.50
C GLY A 63 2.32 -8.95 -17.74
N GLN A 64 2.57 -8.34 -18.91
CA GLN A 64 3.87 -7.76 -19.23
C GLN A 64 4.23 -6.54 -18.37
N ASP A 65 3.24 -5.74 -17.95
CA ASP A 65 3.51 -4.59 -17.07
C ASP A 65 3.93 -5.06 -15.67
N TRP A 66 3.28 -6.11 -15.15
CA TRP A 66 3.69 -6.73 -13.88
C TRP A 66 5.11 -7.28 -13.95
N GLU A 67 5.46 -8.03 -15.01
CA GLU A 67 6.81 -8.57 -15.22
C GLU A 67 7.86 -7.45 -15.36
N LYS A 68 7.57 -6.41 -16.15
CA LYS A 68 8.47 -5.27 -16.33
C LYS A 68 8.76 -4.56 -15.01
N LEU A 69 7.74 -4.32 -14.19
CA LEU A 69 7.92 -3.69 -12.88
C LEU A 69 8.68 -4.60 -11.92
N ALA A 70 8.38 -5.90 -11.87
CA ALA A 70 9.10 -6.84 -11.03
C ALA A 70 10.59 -6.92 -11.38
N THR A 71 10.95 -6.76 -12.68
CA THR A 71 12.33 -6.71 -13.14
C THR A 71 12.96 -5.30 -13.08
N ALA A 72 12.18 -4.27 -12.73
CA ALA A 72 12.68 -2.90 -12.58
C ALA A 72 13.33 -2.62 -11.21
N GLY A 73 13.51 -3.66 -10.39
CA GLY A 73 14.16 -3.56 -9.09
C GLY A 73 13.22 -3.25 -7.90
N PHE A 74 11.90 -3.24 -8.13
CA PHE A 74 10.92 -3.25 -7.03
C PHE A 74 10.85 -4.65 -6.42
N ASN A 75 10.83 -4.73 -5.10
CA ASN A 75 10.80 -6.02 -4.39
C ASN A 75 9.56 -6.19 -3.47
N ARG A 76 8.69 -5.18 -3.41
CA ARG A 76 7.38 -5.25 -2.75
C ARG A 76 6.32 -4.52 -3.58
N PHE A 77 5.22 -5.21 -3.83
CA PHE A 77 4.08 -4.69 -4.56
C PHE A 77 2.88 -4.57 -3.64
N SER A 78 2.33 -3.36 -3.46
CA SER A 78 1.07 -3.11 -2.76
C SER A 78 -0.05 -2.99 -3.78
N ILE A 79 -0.95 -3.97 -3.79
CA ILE A 79 -2.00 -4.09 -4.81
C ILE A 79 -3.33 -3.66 -4.19
N GLY A 80 -3.83 -2.52 -4.63
CA GLY A 80 -5.12 -2.00 -4.17
C GLY A 80 -6.30 -2.80 -4.76
N ILE A 81 -6.63 -3.93 -4.17
CA ILE A 81 -7.79 -4.76 -4.55
C ILE A 81 -9.09 -4.10 -4.11
N GLN A 82 -9.16 -3.63 -2.88
CA GLN A 82 -10.28 -3.04 -2.17
C GLN A 82 -11.40 -4.04 -1.84
N ASP A 83 -11.93 -4.75 -2.82
CA ASP A 83 -12.91 -5.82 -2.71
C ASP A 83 -12.85 -6.72 -3.95
N PHE A 84 -13.35 -7.96 -3.86
CA PHE A 84 -13.57 -8.82 -5.03
C PHE A 84 -14.99 -8.74 -5.57
N ASN A 85 -15.92 -8.16 -4.82
CA ASN A 85 -17.30 -8.00 -5.25
C ASN A 85 -17.41 -6.88 -6.32
N LYS A 86 -17.83 -7.29 -7.52
CA LYS A 86 -17.96 -6.36 -8.66
C LYS A 86 -18.95 -5.22 -8.39
N GLN A 87 -20.06 -5.48 -7.69
CA GLN A 87 -21.06 -4.46 -7.37
C GLN A 87 -20.47 -3.38 -6.44
N VAL A 88 -19.71 -3.79 -5.43
CA VAL A 88 -18.99 -2.87 -4.53
C VAL A 88 -18.04 -1.99 -5.33
N LEU A 89 -17.18 -2.60 -6.16
CA LEU A 89 -16.20 -1.85 -6.97
C LEU A 89 -16.87 -0.89 -7.95
N GLN A 90 -17.92 -1.32 -8.64
CA GLN A 90 -18.67 -0.46 -9.58
C GLN A 90 -19.29 0.75 -8.88
N THR A 91 -19.85 0.57 -7.68
CA THR A 91 -20.49 1.66 -6.93
C THR A 91 -19.51 2.75 -6.52
N VAL A 92 -18.25 2.38 -6.26
CA VAL A 92 -17.18 3.35 -5.94
C VAL A 92 -16.36 3.74 -7.17
N HIS A 93 -16.84 3.44 -8.36
CA HIS A 93 -16.16 3.72 -9.64
C HIS A 93 -14.74 3.18 -9.72
N ARG A 94 -14.49 2.04 -9.06
CA ARG A 94 -13.20 1.37 -9.13
C ARG A 94 -13.20 0.30 -10.21
N GLN A 95 -12.23 0.39 -11.09
CA GLN A 95 -12.02 -0.61 -12.12
C GLN A 95 -11.54 -1.92 -11.48
N ALA A 96 -12.20 -3.02 -11.82
CA ALA A 96 -11.76 -4.35 -11.41
C ALA A 96 -10.37 -4.69 -11.99
N PRO A 97 -9.62 -5.59 -11.36
CA PRO A 97 -8.35 -6.07 -11.92
C PRO A 97 -8.52 -6.56 -13.37
N LEU A 98 -7.57 -6.19 -14.24
CA LEU A 98 -7.56 -6.62 -15.65
C LEU A 98 -7.27 -8.12 -15.77
N LEU A 99 -6.35 -8.62 -14.94
CA LEU A 99 -6.05 -10.04 -14.80
C LEU A 99 -6.73 -10.59 -13.55
N GLN A 100 -6.95 -11.91 -13.52
CA GLN A 100 -7.38 -12.55 -12.28
C GLN A 100 -6.31 -12.37 -11.19
N PRO A 101 -6.69 -12.13 -9.93
CA PRO A 101 -5.73 -11.95 -8.84
C PRO A 101 -4.73 -13.11 -8.70
N GLU A 102 -5.16 -14.33 -9.00
CA GLU A 102 -4.34 -15.54 -9.01
C GLU A 102 -3.21 -15.45 -10.05
N GLU A 103 -3.49 -14.89 -11.23
CA GLU A 103 -2.50 -14.69 -12.28
C GLU A 103 -1.47 -13.65 -11.89
N ILE A 104 -1.93 -12.52 -11.31
CA ILE A 104 -1.04 -11.45 -10.80
C ILE A 104 -0.08 -12.04 -9.75
N VAL A 105 -0.62 -12.79 -8.79
CA VAL A 105 0.20 -13.44 -7.74
C VAL A 105 1.20 -14.40 -8.34
N THR A 106 0.81 -15.20 -9.33
CA THR A 106 1.69 -16.15 -10.01
C THR A 106 2.86 -15.43 -10.69
N ILE A 107 2.59 -14.36 -11.44
CA ILE A 107 3.61 -13.55 -12.10
C ILE A 107 4.59 -12.98 -11.06
N LEU A 108 4.08 -12.31 -10.03
CA LEU A 108 4.92 -11.66 -9.04
C LEU A 108 5.76 -12.68 -8.24
N ARG A 109 5.18 -13.83 -7.88
CA ARG A 109 5.91 -14.90 -7.18
C ARG A 109 7.02 -15.51 -8.04
N SER A 110 6.80 -15.66 -9.34
CA SER A 110 7.86 -16.14 -10.25
C SER A 110 9.06 -15.20 -10.32
N CYS A 111 8.85 -13.92 -10.05
CA CYS A 111 9.91 -12.91 -9.96
C CYS A 111 10.53 -12.78 -8.55
N GLY A 112 10.05 -13.55 -7.57
CA GLY A 112 10.60 -13.55 -6.20
C GLY A 112 10.29 -12.29 -5.37
N VAL A 113 9.29 -11.50 -5.78
CA VAL A 113 8.90 -10.26 -5.08
C VAL A 113 7.83 -10.53 -4.02
N ARG A 114 7.75 -9.65 -3.03
CA ARG A 114 6.75 -9.71 -1.96
C ARG A 114 5.47 -8.98 -2.34
N ILE A 115 4.34 -9.49 -1.86
CA ILE A 115 3.00 -9.03 -2.23
C ILE A 115 2.26 -8.54 -0.98
N ASN A 116 1.79 -7.31 -1.02
CA ASN A 116 0.81 -6.75 -0.12
C ASN A 116 -0.51 -6.57 -0.88
N MET A 117 -1.64 -6.86 -0.24
CA MET A 117 -2.97 -6.62 -0.79
C MET A 117 -3.78 -5.72 0.14
N ASP A 118 -4.33 -4.65 -0.43
CA ASP A 118 -5.11 -3.66 0.31
C ASP A 118 -6.60 -3.87 0.07
N PHE A 119 -7.36 -3.94 1.17
CA PHE A 119 -8.80 -4.10 1.20
C PHE A 119 -9.46 -2.95 1.94
N LEU A 120 -10.68 -2.61 1.54
CA LEU A 120 -11.42 -1.50 2.12
C LEU A 120 -12.78 -2.00 2.61
N TYR A 121 -13.06 -1.88 3.90
CA TYR A 121 -14.36 -2.23 4.46
C TYR A 121 -15.20 -1.00 4.80
N GLY A 122 -16.52 -1.17 4.83
CA GLY A 122 -17.49 -0.10 5.06
C GLY A 122 -17.88 0.64 3.77
N LEU A 123 -17.71 0.00 2.62
CA LEU A 123 -18.22 0.48 1.32
C LEU A 123 -19.72 0.12 1.15
N PRO A 124 -20.46 0.84 0.29
CA PRO A 124 -21.82 0.45 -0.04
C PRO A 124 -21.91 -1.00 -0.53
N HIS A 125 -23.00 -1.68 -0.21
CA HIS A 125 -23.29 -3.09 -0.52
C HIS A 125 -22.43 -4.11 0.22
N GLN A 126 -21.45 -3.70 1.00
CA GLN A 126 -20.73 -4.64 1.86
C GLN A 126 -21.58 -5.01 3.08
N THR A 127 -21.49 -6.27 3.47
CA THR A 127 -22.00 -6.83 4.72
C THR A 127 -20.86 -7.55 5.44
N GLU A 128 -21.05 -7.92 6.69
CA GLU A 128 -20.11 -8.77 7.42
C GLU A 128 -19.78 -10.04 6.63
N ALA A 129 -20.80 -10.73 6.13
CA ALA A 129 -20.61 -11.97 5.38
C ALA A 129 -19.84 -11.76 4.06
N SER A 130 -20.23 -10.76 3.25
CA SER A 130 -19.56 -10.50 1.96
C SER A 130 -18.12 -10.04 2.11
N PHE A 131 -17.82 -9.28 3.18
CA PHE A 131 -16.44 -8.90 3.45
C PHE A 131 -15.60 -10.07 4.00
N ALA A 132 -16.21 -10.95 4.80
CA ALA A 132 -15.59 -12.21 5.21
C ALA A 132 -15.19 -13.07 4.00
N GLU A 133 -16.09 -13.28 3.03
CA GLU A 133 -15.79 -13.99 1.78
C GLU A 133 -14.63 -13.33 1.00
N THR A 134 -14.58 -11.99 0.97
CA THR A 134 -13.47 -11.25 0.36
C THR A 134 -12.14 -11.55 1.04
N ILE A 135 -12.12 -11.59 2.37
CA ILE A 135 -10.90 -11.89 3.13
C ILE A 135 -10.50 -13.37 3.02
N GLU A 136 -11.44 -14.31 3.02
CA GLU A 136 -11.16 -15.73 2.78
C GLU A 136 -10.51 -15.95 1.41
N LYS A 137 -11.05 -15.28 0.37
CA LYS A 137 -10.44 -15.30 -0.96
C LYS A 137 -9.03 -14.68 -0.94
N ALA A 138 -8.83 -13.57 -0.25
CA ALA A 138 -7.52 -12.94 -0.11
C ALA A 138 -6.50 -13.88 0.56
N VAL A 139 -6.90 -14.57 1.63
CA VAL A 139 -6.08 -15.57 2.33
C VAL A 139 -5.68 -16.72 1.40
N SER A 140 -6.59 -17.17 0.53
CA SER A 140 -6.29 -18.25 -0.43
C SER A 140 -5.18 -17.91 -1.42
N LEU A 141 -5.00 -16.61 -1.72
CA LEU A 141 -3.92 -16.09 -2.57
C LEU A 141 -2.55 -16.02 -1.85
N LYS A 142 -2.55 -16.18 -0.53
CA LYS A 142 -1.34 -16.21 0.31
C LYS A 142 -0.41 -15.00 0.12
N PRO A 143 -0.91 -13.74 0.16
CA PRO A 143 -0.01 -12.58 0.12
C PRO A 143 0.90 -12.55 1.35
N ASP A 144 1.98 -11.79 1.30
CA ASP A 144 2.89 -11.64 2.46
C ASP A 144 2.27 -10.72 3.51
N ARG A 145 1.53 -9.69 3.06
CA ARG A 145 0.81 -8.74 3.91
C ARG A 145 -0.60 -8.51 3.38
N LEU A 146 -1.51 -8.24 4.30
CA LEU A 146 -2.86 -7.76 4.02
C LEU A 146 -3.11 -6.49 4.84
N VAL A 147 -3.79 -5.54 4.24
CA VAL A 147 -4.22 -4.33 4.94
C VAL A 147 -5.73 -4.19 4.79
N THR A 148 -6.41 -3.92 5.90
CA THR A 148 -7.87 -3.75 5.95
C THR A 148 -8.21 -2.35 6.41
N PHE A 149 -8.36 -1.42 5.47
CA PHE A 149 -8.70 -0.03 5.79
C PHE A 149 -10.20 0.14 5.99
N SER A 150 -10.57 0.96 6.98
CA SER A 150 -11.94 1.44 7.10
C SER A 150 -12.20 2.56 6.10
N TYR A 151 -13.26 2.45 5.30
CA TYR A 151 -13.70 3.57 4.47
C TYR A 151 -14.01 4.80 5.32
N ALA A 152 -13.30 5.90 5.07
CA ALA A 152 -13.51 7.19 5.71
C ALA A 152 -14.47 8.04 4.89
N HIS A 153 -15.69 8.23 5.40
CA HIS A 153 -16.68 9.10 4.78
C HIS A 153 -16.51 10.54 5.28
N VAL A 154 -15.89 11.38 4.45
CA VAL A 154 -15.53 12.78 4.77
C VAL A 154 -15.99 13.75 3.66
N PRO A 155 -17.31 13.82 3.38
CA PRO A 155 -17.84 14.56 2.24
C PRO A 155 -17.59 16.07 2.29
N TRP A 156 -17.29 16.62 3.46
CA TRP A 156 -16.87 18.02 3.61
C TRP A 156 -15.47 18.29 3.02
N ALA A 157 -14.58 17.32 3.04
CA ALA A 157 -13.25 17.39 2.40
C ALA A 157 -13.29 16.89 0.95
N PHE A 158 -14.08 15.86 0.68
CA PHE A 158 -14.23 15.22 -0.64
C PHE A 158 -15.69 15.19 -1.08
N PRO A 159 -16.22 16.28 -1.67
CA PRO A 159 -17.65 16.39 -2.01
C PRO A 159 -18.20 15.27 -2.90
N ARG A 160 -17.37 14.64 -3.72
CA ARG A 160 -17.75 13.49 -4.57
C ARG A 160 -18.24 12.28 -3.77
N GLN A 161 -17.82 12.14 -2.50
CA GLN A 161 -18.27 11.04 -1.63
C GLN A 161 -19.76 11.10 -1.32
N LYS A 162 -20.43 12.27 -1.41
CA LYS A 162 -21.89 12.43 -1.19
C LYS A 162 -22.74 11.51 -2.08
N VAL A 163 -22.24 11.13 -3.24
CA VAL A 163 -22.92 10.19 -4.14
C VAL A 163 -23.18 8.84 -3.46
N LEU A 164 -22.26 8.38 -2.60
CA LEU A 164 -22.36 7.10 -1.91
C LEU A 164 -23.42 7.08 -0.80
N GLU A 165 -23.80 8.24 -0.26
CA GLU A 165 -24.88 8.36 0.74
C GLU A 165 -26.24 7.87 0.20
N LYS A 166 -26.46 8.06 -1.12
CA LYS A 166 -27.68 7.62 -1.79
C LYS A 166 -27.83 6.10 -1.87
N THR A 167 -26.70 5.39 -1.90
CA THR A 167 -26.68 3.94 -1.97
C THR A 167 -26.78 3.29 -0.58
N GLY A 168 -26.50 4.08 0.46
CA GLY A 168 -26.41 3.62 1.85
C GLY A 168 -25.00 3.14 2.19
N LEU A 169 -24.49 3.65 3.29
CA LEU A 169 -23.20 3.26 3.86
C LEU A 169 -23.42 2.40 5.10
N PRO A 170 -22.62 1.37 5.33
CA PRO A 170 -22.65 0.61 6.58
C PRO A 170 -22.45 1.52 7.80
N SER A 171 -23.21 1.26 8.86
CA SER A 171 -23.07 1.91 10.15
C SER A 171 -21.72 1.60 10.82
N GLY A 172 -21.39 2.35 11.89
CA GLY A 172 -20.20 2.07 12.69
C GLY A 172 -20.14 0.64 13.24
N ASP A 173 -21.29 0.15 13.72
CA ASP A 173 -21.41 -1.22 14.26
C ASP A 173 -21.25 -2.29 13.19
N GLU A 174 -21.78 -2.07 11.99
CA GLU A 174 -21.57 -2.98 10.85
C GLU A 174 -20.12 -2.99 10.42
N LYS A 175 -19.47 -1.84 10.37
CA LYS A 175 -18.02 -1.76 10.08
C LYS A 175 -17.18 -2.46 11.13
N SER A 176 -17.54 -2.35 12.42
CA SER A 176 -16.86 -3.07 13.50
C SER A 176 -16.98 -4.58 13.32
N ARG A 177 -18.19 -5.09 13.01
CA ARG A 177 -18.39 -6.53 12.74
C ARG A 177 -17.60 -7.01 11.52
N MET A 178 -17.54 -6.22 10.42
CA MET A 178 -16.71 -6.55 9.26
C MET A 178 -15.24 -6.69 9.64
N PHE A 179 -14.71 -5.75 10.42
CA PHE A 179 -13.31 -5.78 10.86
C PHE A 179 -13.03 -6.97 11.78
N GLU A 180 -13.92 -7.25 12.73
CA GLU A 180 -13.76 -8.38 13.66
C GLU A 180 -13.80 -9.72 12.93
N ALA A 181 -14.72 -9.88 11.96
CA ALA A 181 -14.77 -11.07 11.11
C ALA A 181 -13.48 -11.24 10.28
N ALA A 182 -13.02 -10.18 9.63
CA ALA A 182 -11.77 -10.17 8.89
C ALA A 182 -10.57 -10.53 9.78
N ARG A 183 -10.46 -9.89 10.95
CA ARG A 183 -9.38 -10.16 11.91
C ARG A 183 -9.38 -11.61 12.36
N LYS A 184 -10.55 -12.18 12.64
CA LYS A 184 -10.68 -13.60 13.02
C LYS A 184 -10.16 -14.52 11.92
N ILE A 185 -10.63 -14.36 10.68
CA ILE A 185 -10.22 -15.14 9.52
C ILE A 185 -8.70 -15.06 9.30
N LEU A 186 -8.16 -13.84 9.36
CA LEU A 186 -6.72 -13.61 9.15
C LEU A 186 -5.87 -14.25 10.25
N CYS A 187 -6.28 -14.15 11.51
CA CYS A 187 -5.56 -14.80 12.63
C CYS A 187 -5.65 -16.33 12.56
N GLU A 188 -6.80 -16.89 12.18
CA GLU A 188 -6.98 -18.33 11.97
C GLU A 188 -6.14 -18.84 10.78
N ALA A 189 -5.87 -17.98 9.80
CA ALA A 189 -4.98 -18.26 8.67
C ALA A 189 -3.50 -17.96 8.96
N ASP A 190 -3.14 -17.77 10.23
CA ASP A 190 -1.76 -17.56 10.73
C ASP A 190 -1.13 -16.20 10.38
N TYR A 191 -1.94 -15.22 9.98
CA TYR A 191 -1.48 -13.84 9.88
C TYR A 191 -1.44 -13.16 11.25
N GLN A 192 -0.40 -12.36 11.48
CA GLN A 192 -0.18 -11.65 12.73
C GLN A 192 -0.62 -10.19 12.61
N PRO A 193 -1.45 -9.66 13.52
CA PRO A 193 -1.88 -8.28 13.48
C PRO A 193 -0.71 -7.34 13.80
N ILE A 194 -0.56 -6.30 12.98
CA ILE A 194 0.41 -5.22 13.15
C ILE A 194 -0.34 -3.91 13.28
N GLY A 195 -0.35 -3.36 14.47
CA GLY A 195 -1.01 -2.09 14.76
C GLY A 195 -2.53 -2.13 14.53
N LEU A 196 -3.06 -1.23 13.70
CA LEU A 196 -4.50 -1.00 13.58
C LEU A 196 -5.16 -1.85 12.49
N ASP A 197 -4.48 -2.08 11.38
CA ASP A 197 -5.10 -2.47 10.10
C ASP A 197 -4.23 -3.40 9.24
N HIS A 198 -2.98 -3.64 9.63
CA HIS A 198 -2.06 -4.52 8.91
C HIS A 198 -2.05 -5.92 9.49
N PHE A 199 -1.93 -6.91 8.61
CA PHE A 199 -1.78 -8.31 8.95
C PHE A 199 -0.65 -8.90 8.11
N VAL A 200 0.30 -9.56 8.74
CA VAL A 200 1.50 -10.06 8.09
C VAL A 200 1.77 -11.51 8.42
N ARG A 201 2.48 -12.21 7.57
CA ARG A 201 2.96 -13.57 7.87
C ARG A 201 4.01 -13.52 8.98
N LYS A 202 4.19 -14.62 9.71
CA LYS A 202 5.16 -14.71 10.82
C LYS A 202 6.61 -14.49 10.40
N ASP A 203 6.93 -14.76 9.14
CA ASP A 203 8.27 -14.56 8.56
C ASP A 203 8.48 -13.12 8.00
N ASP A 204 7.50 -12.24 8.16
CA ASP A 204 7.64 -10.83 7.74
C ASP A 204 8.44 -10.02 8.75
N GLU A 205 9.25 -9.09 8.23
CA GLU A 205 10.10 -8.23 9.05
C GLU A 205 9.32 -7.31 10.02
N LEU A 206 8.06 -6.94 9.68
CA LEU A 206 7.23 -6.12 10.57
C LEU A 206 6.84 -6.90 11.84
N TYR A 207 6.61 -8.21 11.74
CA TYR A 207 6.34 -9.02 12.93
C TYR A 207 7.59 -9.14 13.82
N THR A 208 8.74 -9.39 13.20
CA THR A 208 10.02 -9.38 13.94
C THR A 208 10.28 -8.02 14.60
N ALA A 209 10.01 -6.92 13.90
CA ALA A 209 10.16 -5.57 14.43
C ALA A 209 9.18 -5.29 15.60
N LEU A 210 7.95 -5.80 15.50
CA LEU A 210 6.96 -5.71 16.59
C LEU A 210 7.49 -6.40 17.86
N LEU A 211 7.96 -7.65 17.73
CA LEU A 211 8.46 -8.43 18.85
C LEU A 211 9.69 -7.80 19.51
N ASN A 212 10.53 -7.12 18.73
CA ASN A 212 11.76 -6.47 19.18
C ASN A 212 11.57 -5.00 19.61
N GLY A 213 10.33 -4.47 19.60
CA GLY A 213 10.07 -3.05 19.92
C GLY A 213 10.66 -2.07 18.89
N GLN A 214 10.89 -2.52 17.65
CA GLN A 214 11.47 -1.74 16.54
C GLN A 214 10.44 -1.36 15.49
N LEU A 215 9.15 -1.68 15.72
CA LEU A 215 8.09 -1.26 14.83
C LEU A 215 7.96 0.27 14.85
N HIS A 216 7.89 0.86 13.67
CA HIS A 216 7.71 2.29 13.49
C HIS A 216 6.53 2.56 12.57
N ARG A 217 5.84 3.67 12.78
CA ARG A 217 4.76 4.14 11.91
C ARG A 217 5.09 5.51 11.34
N ASN A 218 4.90 5.65 10.03
CA ASN A 218 4.99 6.91 9.31
C ASN A 218 3.71 7.14 8.48
N PHE A 219 3.71 8.11 7.58
CA PHE A 219 2.56 8.38 6.71
C PHE A 219 2.22 7.24 5.73
N GLN A 220 3.18 6.38 5.42
CA GLN A 220 2.99 5.25 4.50
C GLN A 220 2.44 4.00 5.20
N GLY A 221 2.43 3.99 6.53
CA GLY A 221 1.99 2.85 7.32
C GLY A 221 3.07 2.36 8.29
N TYR A 222 3.13 1.04 8.50
CA TYR A 222 4.10 0.43 9.42
C TYR A 222 5.38 0.05 8.68
N CYS A 223 6.51 0.34 9.28
CA CYS A 223 7.84 -0.01 8.78
C CYS A 223 8.77 -0.44 9.93
N THR A 224 9.91 -1.01 9.57
CA THR A 224 10.97 -1.35 10.52
C THR A 224 11.89 -0.15 10.71
N ARG A 225 12.38 0.05 11.93
CA ARG A 225 13.36 1.10 12.22
C ARG A 225 14.77 0.59 11.98
N ARG A 226 15.09 0.25 10.72
CA ARG A 226 16.44 -0.19 10.32
C ARG A 226 17.47 0.94 10.22
N THR A 227 16.97 2.19 10.16
CA THR A 227 17.77 3.41 10.14
C THR A 227 17.18 4.44 11.12
N THR A 228 17.19 5.73 10.78
CA THR A 228 16.69 6.80 11.66
C THR A 228 15.16 6.85 11.82
N GLY A 229 14.41 6.20 10.93
CA GLY A 229 12.95 6.30 10.84
C GLY A 229 12.46 7.63 10.26
N GLN A 230 13.37 8.49 9.78
CA GLN A 230 12.99 9.71 9.06
C GLN A 230 12.56 9.38 7.64
N VAL A 231 11.63 10.18 7.12
CA VAL A 231 11.12 10.06 5.74
C VAL A 231 11.40 11.38 5.02
N TYR A 232 12.02 11.30 3.87
CA TYR A 232 12.15 12.39 2.91
C TYR A 232 11.23 12.08 1.75
N ALA A 233 10.21 12.91 1.56
CA ALA A 233 9.21 12.74 0.52
C ALA A 233 9.49 13.70 -0.65
N PHE A 234 9.36 13.17 -1.84
CA PHE A 234 9.49 13.91 -3.10
C PHE A 234 8.17 13.87 -3.85
N GLY A 235 7.96 14.85 -4.71
CA GLY A 235 6.75 14.97 -5.50
C GLY A 235 5.64 15.76 -4.80
N VAL A 236 4.61 16.07 -5.58
CA VAL A 236 3.45 16.87 -5.16
C VAL A 236 2.78 16.27 -3.94
N THR A 237 2.48 17.08 -2.95
CA THR A 237 1.87 16.70 -1.67
C THR A 237 2.70 15.74 -0.80
N GLY A 238 3.91 15.38 -1.18
CA GLY A 238 4.79 14.51 -0.40
C GLY A 238 4.97 15.04 1.02
N ILE A 239 4.87 14.16 2.02
CA ILE A 239 5.02 14.52 3.43
C ILE A 239 6.30 13.93 3.97
N SER A 240 7.25 14.79 4.27
CA SER A 240 8.49 14.44 4.97
C SER A 240 8.26 14.42 6.47
N GLN A 241 8.84 13.42 7.13
CA GLN A 241 8.81 13.24 8.58
C GLN A 241 10.23 13.26 9.10
N LEU A 242 10.60 14.31 9.78
CA LEU A 242 11.91 14.49 10.41
C LEU A 242 11.83 14.17 11.91
N GLY A 243 12.94 14.20 12.62
CA GLY A 243 12.97 13.92 14.05
C GLY A 243 12.06 14.82 14.90
N THR A 244 11.90 16.08 14.51
CA THR A 244 11.16 17.11 15.27
C THR A 244 10.17 17.90 14.43
N ALA A 245 10.00 17.57 13.15
CA ALA A 245 9.18 18.35 12.23
C ALA A 245 8.54 17.47 11.14
N TYR A 246 7.42 17.98 10.61
CA TYR A 246 6.83 17.53 9.37
C TYR A 246 6.91 18.64 8.34
N ALA A 247 7.15 18.30 7.09
CA ALA A 247 7.11 19.22 5.96
C ALA A 247 6.28 18.60 4.84
N GLN A 248 5.41 19.38 4.22
CA GLN A 248 4.60 18.92 3.10
C GLN A 248 4.94 19.76 1.86
N ASN A 249 5.18 19.08 0.75
CA ASN A 249 5.37 19.73 -0.54
C ASN A 249 4.07 20.40 -1.00
N THR A 250 4.22 21.44 -1.83
CA THR A 250 3.08 22.14 -2.43
C THR A 250 2.15 21.20 -3.17
N LYS A 251 0.90 21.64 -3.35
CA LYS A 251 -0.09 20.96 -4.21
C LYS A 251 -0.05 21.46 -5.65
N ASP A 252 0.68 22.57 -5.88
CA ASP A 252 0.83 23.16 -7.20
C ASP A 252 2.08 22.60 -7.87
N ILE A 253 1.88 21.98 -9.04
CA ILE A 253 2.97 21.38 -9.83
C ILE A 253 3.88 22.46 -10.42
N MET A 254 3.37 23.70 -10.55
CA MET A 254 4.11 24.82 -11.17
C MET A 254 4.97 25.59 -10.16
N GLU A 255 4.79 25.37 -8.86
CA GLU A 255 5.64 25.89 -7.78
C GLU A 255 6.83 24.97 -7.49
#